data_4b062d272f7139fed2e1e98afab2a6ed
#
_entry.id   4b062d272f7139fed2e1e98afab2a6ed
#
_cell.length_a   1.000
_cell.length_b   1.000
_cell.length_c   1.000
_cell.angle_alpha   90.00
_cell.angle_beta   90.00
_cell.angle_gamma   90.00
#
_symmetry.space_group_name_H-M   'P 1'
#
loop_
_entity.id
_entity.type
_entity.pdbx_description
1 polymer ?
#
loop_
_entity_poly.entity_id
_entity_poly.type
_entity_poly.pdbx_seq_one_letter_code
_entity_poly.pdbx_strand_id
1 'polypeptide(L)'
;MSEPHVSIVIPVFNAGDYLAQALDSVARQTYRDFETVVVDDGSTDRRTLAILEAAAREPGVTVHRTPNGGPSRARNVGVERARAAYVLPLDADDYLAPAFLAKTAPLLDADPALGVVYTWIGLVGGHHGVWRTGGFSVTDLLSRCTIHVTSLYRRKVWEDVGGYDPRFIESCEDWDFWLSAAKRGWTGRCVPEVLVYYRRSPTSRELGSRAPGVSTRLMRTLVAKHRDLYVANLEDAMAGMYERLAAAGLTLERIYDHPAMRVYVRLRNLLGRRPAA
;
A
#
# COMPACT_ATOMS: atom_id res chain seq x y z
N MET A 1 -4.31 18.52 -26.46
CA MET A 1 -3.33 17.60 -25.87
C MET A 1 -4.00 16.24 -25.80
N SER A 2 -3.34 15.16 -26.23
CA SER A 2 -3.84 13.79 -26.07
C SER A 2 -4.07 13.48 -24.58
N GLU A 3 -5.01 12.62 -24.28
CA GLU A 3 -5.16 12.11 -22.92
C GLU A 3 -3.90 11.34 -22.49
N PRO A 4 -3.41 11.52 -21.28
CA PRO A 4 -2.25 10.77 -20.78
C PRO A 4 -2.61 9.28 -20.66
N HIS A 5 -1.62 8.40 -20.78
CA HIS A 5 -1.85 6.96 -20.69
C HIS A 5 -1.94 6.47 -19.23
N VAL A 6 -1.18 7.10 -18.33
CA VAL A 6 -1.17 6.78 -16.88
C VAL A 6 -1.41 8.05 -16.07
N SER A 7 -2.26 7.98 -15.04
CA SER A 7 -2.37 9.00 -13.99
C SER A 7 -1.74 8.48 -12.70
N ILE A 8 -0.69 9.15 -12.22
CA ILE A 8 -0.09 8.87 -10.92
C ILE A 8 -0.82 9.72 -9.88
N VAL A 9 -1.46 9.07 -8.92
CA VAL A 9 -2.23 9.73 -7.86
C VAL A 9 -1.46 9.69 -6.54
N ILE A 10 -1.12 10.87 -6.00
CA ILE A 10 -0.34 11.00 -4.77
C ILE A 10 -1.18 11.66 -3.68
N PRO A 11 -1.74 10.88 -2.72
CA PRO A 11 -2.38 11.45 -1.54
C PRO A 11 -1.31 12.00 -0.58
N VAL A 12 -1.48 13.23 -0.10
CA VAL A 12 -0.49 13.92 0.74
C VAL A 12 -1.14 14.44 2.01
N PHE A 13 -0.55 14.12 3.16
CA PHE A 13 -0.87 14.77 4.43
C PHE A 13 0.40 14.88 5.26
N ASN A 14 0.92 16.11 5.45
CA ASN A 14 2.10 16.42 6.28
C ASN A 14 3.31 15.51 6.00
N ALA A 15 3.64 15.28 4.73
CA ALA A 15 4.67 14.32 4.32
C ALA A 15 6.11 14.88 4.36
N GLY A 16 6.28 16.19 4.50
CA GLY A 16 7.60 16.85 4.55
C GLY A 16 8.49 16.51 3.36
N ASP A 17 9.76 16.21 3.62
CA ASP A 17 10.75 15.92 2.58
C ASP A 17 10.51 14.58 1.83
N TYR A 18 9.71 13.69 2.37
CA TYR A 18 9.36 12.45 1.67
C TYR A 18 8.58 12.73 0.39
N LEU A 19 7.68 13.73 0.41
CA LEU A 19 6.95 14.15 -0.79
C LEU A 19 7.90 14.58 -1.92
N ALA A 20 8.98 15.29 -1.60
CA ALA A 20 9.97 15.69 -2.60
C ALA A 20 10.63 14.47 -3.24
N GLN A 21 10.95 13.43 -2.46
CA GLN A 21 11.50 12.18 -2.98
C GLN A 21 10.50 11.41 -3.84
N ALA A 22 9.23 11.35 -3.43
CA ALA A 22 8.17 10.73 -4.22
C ALA A 22 8.04 11.42 -5.60
N LEU A 23 7.93 12.75 -5.63
CA LEU A 23 7.83 13.55 -6.86
C LEU A 23 9.07 13.40 -7.75
N ASP A 24 10.29 13.43 -7.18
CA ASP A 24 11.52 13.20 -7.92
C ASP A 24 11.54 11.81 -8.58
N SER A 25 11.07 10.78 -7.88
CA SER A 25 10.97 9.42 -8.42
C SER A 25 9.99 9.32 -9.60
N VAL A 26 8.91 10.09 -9.58
CA VAL A 26 7.96 10.22 -10.68
C VAL A 26 8.62 10.96 -11.85
N ALA A 27 9.29 12.06 -11.62
CA ALA A 27 9.99 12.81 -12.67
C ALA A 27 11.08 11.98 -13.38
N ARG A 28 11.68 11.01 -12.68
CA ARG A 28 12.69 10.08 -13.22
C ARG A 28 12.13 8.86 -13.95
N GLN A 29 10.82 8.69 -14.08
CA GLN A 29 10.27 7.57 -14.83
C GLN A 29 10.76 7.61 -16.28
N THR A 30 11.17 6.45 -16.80
CA THR A 30 11.62 6.32 -18.21
C THR A 30 10.47 6.32 -19.21
N TYR A 31 9.28 5.92 -18.79
CA TYR A 31 8.02 6.09 -19.51
C TYR A 31 7.54 7.53 -19.35
N ARG A 32 7.09 8.19 -20.41
CA ARG A 32 6.81 9.64 -20.38
C ARG A 32 5.35 10.02 -20.59
N ASP A 33 4.50 9.11 -21.01
CA ASP A 33 3.08 9.38 -21.26
C ASP A 33 2.26 9.21 -19.98
N PHE A 34 2.43 10.16 -19.06
CA PHE A 34 1.68 10.20 -17.80
C PHE A 34 1.40 11.63 -17.33
N GLU A 35 0.44 11.75 -16.45
CA GLU A 35 0.19 12.93 -15.61
C GLU A 35 0.35 12.59 -14.13
N THR A 36 0.52 13.60 -13.30
CA THR A 36 0.58 13.47 -11.84
C THR A 36 -0.54 14.28 -11.20
N VAL A 37 -1.38 13.62 -10.41
CA VAL A 37 -2.47 14.22 -9.65
C VAL A 37 -2.13 14.13 -8.17
N VAL A 38 -1.72 15.25 -7.57
CA VAL A 38 -1.40 15.34 -6.15
C VAL A 38 -2.65 15.82 -5.41
N VAL A 39 -3.03 15.11 -4.34
CA VAL A 39 -4.17 15.50 -3.49
C VAL A 39 -3.67 15.82 -2.10
N ASP A 40 -3.64 17.11 -1.77
CA ASP A 40 -3.35 17.61 -0.43
C ASP A 40 -4.57 17.43 0.47
N ASP A 41 -4.53 16.45 1.33
CA ASP A 41 -5.59 16.10 2.28
C ASP A 41 -5.55 16.99 3.54
N GLY A 42 -5.44 18.31 3.34
CA GLY A 42 -5.48 19.31 4.40
C GLY A 42 -4.18 19.45 5.19
N SER A 43 -3.02 19.37 4.54
CA SER A 43 -1.71 19.57 5.20
C SER A 43 -1.59 20.93 5.87
N THR A 44 -0.91 20.94 7.01
CA THR A 44 -0.59 22.14 7.82
C THR A 44 0.90 22.36 8.00
N ASP A 45 1.71 21.35 7.69
CA ASP A 45 3.16 21.40 7.76
C ASP A 45 3.73 22.34 6.67
N ARG A 46 4.53 23.33 7.10
CA ARG A 46 5.12 24.35 6.20
C ARG A 46 6.00 23.75 5.11
N ARG A 47 6.72 22.67 5.43
CA ARG A 47 7.61 22.02 4.45
C ARG A 47 6.81 21.35 3.34
N THR A 48 5.78 20.60 3.72
CA THR A 48 4.84 19.99 2.77
C THR A 48 4.19 21.03 1.87
N LEU A 49 3.66 22.12 2.46
CA LEU A 49 2.99 23.18 1.70
C LEU A 49 3.92 23.85 0.69
N ALA A 50 5.19 24.13 1.05
CA ALA A 50 6.18 24.68 0.14
C ALA A 50 6.50 23.76 -1.04
N ILE A 51 6.58 22.42 -0.79
CA ILE A 51 6.80 21.43 -1.85
C ILE A 51 5.59 21.34 -2.77
N LEU A 52 4.38 21.35 -2.23
CA LEU A 52 3.14 21.35 -3.02
C LEU A 52 3.02 22.59 -3.93
N GLU A 53 3.38 23.75 -3.40
CA GLU A 53 3.41 25.00 -4.18
C GLU A 53 4.43 24.94 -5.33
N ALA A 54 5.60 24.35 -5.08
CA ALA A 54 6.60 24.14 -6.12
C ALA A 54 6.10 23.12 -7.17
N ALA A 55 5.54 21.99 -6.72
CA ALA A 55 5.02 20.94 -7.58
C ALA A 55 3.89 21.44 -8.51
N ALA A 56 3.04 22.35 -8.04
CA ALA A 56 1.95 22.92 -8.86
C ALA A 56 2.45 23.76 -10.05
N ARG A 57 3.74 24.11 -10.10
CA ARG A 57 4.36 24.84 -11.22
C ARG A 57 5.00 23.91 -12.25
N GLU A 58 5.14 22.61 -11.92
CA GLU A 58 5.75 21.64 -12.80
C GLU A 58 4.78 21.20 -13.90
N PRO A 59 5.23 21.12 -15.15
CA PRO A 59 4.41 20.64 -16.26
C PRO A 59 3.90 19.21 -16.00
N GLY A 60 2.62 18.97 -16.26
CA GLY A 60 2.01 17.63 -16.09
C GLY A 60 1.67 17.28 -14.64
N VAL A 61 1.87 18.19 -13.70
CA VAL A 61 1.47 18.03 -12.29
C VAL A 61 0.27 18.92 -11.98
N THR A 62 -0.76 18.35 -11.37
CA THR A 62 -1.90 19.10 -10.81
C THR A 62 -1.98 18.87 -9.30
N VAL A 63 -2.25 19.92 -8.54
CA VAL A 63 -2.38 19.86 -7.08
C VAL A 63 -3.80 20.26 -6.69
N HIS A 64 -4.50 19.36 -5.98
CA HIS A 64 -5.84 19.59 -5.48
C HIS A 64 -5.82 19.55 -3.95
N ARG A 65 -6.39 20.58 -3.31
CA ARG A 65 -6.50 20.62 -1.85
C ARG A 65 -7.91 20.25 -1.41
N THR A 66 -7.99 19.40 -0.38
CA THR A 66 -9.25 18.96 0.24
C THR A 66 -9.17 19.14 1.77
N PRO A 67 -10.30 19.24 2.47
CA PRO A 67 -10.32 19.01 3.91
C PRO A 67 -9.84 17.61 4.24
N ASN A 68 -9.09 17.45 5.36
CA ASN A 68 -8.59 16.14 5.76
C ASN A 68 -9.72 15.10 5.88
N GLY A 69 -9.60 14.03 5.13
CA GLY A 69 -10.58 12.93 5.06
C GLY A 69 -9.94 11.55 5.04
N GLY A 70 -8.63 11.48 5.14
CA GLY A 70 -7.85 10.25 5.12
C GLY A 70 -7.53 9.72 3.71
N PRO A 71 -6.65 8.72 3.63
CA PRO A 71 -6.04 8.30 2.37
C PRO A 71 -7.04 7.72 1.36
N SER A 72 -8.08 7.03 1.81
CA SER A 72 -9.14 6.51 0.93
C SER A 72 -9.85 7.64 0.18
N ARG A 73 -10.24 8.71 0.90
CA ARG A 73 -10.91 9.88 0.28
C ARG A 73 -9.96 10.63 -0.64
N ALA A 74 -8.73 10.85 -0.20
CA ALA A 74 -7.74 11.54 -1.00
C ALA A 74 -7.43 10.77 -2.30
N ARG A 75 -7.26 9.43 -2.24
CA ARG A 75 -7.09 8.62 -3.46
C ARG A 75 -8.31 8.67 -4.37
N ASN A 76 -9.53 8.58 -3.82
CA ASN A 76 -10.75 8.69 -4.62
C ASN A 76 -10.82 10.03 -5.36
N VAL A 77 -10.60 11.15 -4.67
CA VAL A 77 -10.53 12.48 -5.31
C VAL A 77 -9.49 12.51 -6.42
N GLY A 78 -8.31 11.91 -6.19
CA GLY A 78 -7.26 11.84 -7.19
C GLY A 78 -7.68 11.04 -8.43
N VAL A 79 -8.33 9.88 -8.24
CA VAL A 79 -8.83 9.05 -9.36
C VAL A 79 -9.97 9.74 -10.10
N GLU A 80 -10.87 10.44 -9.42
CA GLU A 80 -11.92 11.25 -10.05
C GLU A 80 -11.36 12.36 -10.93
N ARG A 81 -10.20 12.94 -10.57
CA ARG A 81 -9.49 13.99 -11.31
C ARG A 81 -8.55 13.46 -12.38
N ALA A 82 -8.20 12.17 -12.30
CA ALA A 82 -7.36 11.49 -13.27
C ALA A 82 -8.07 11.40 -14.64
N ARG A 83 -7.27 11.60 -15.70
CA ARG A 83 -7.78 11.55 -17.10
C ARG A 83 -7.41 10.25 -17.81
N ALA A 84 -6.39 9.55 -17.30
CA ALA A 84 -5.86 8.35 -17.93
C ALA A 84 -6.75 7.12 -17.71
N ALA A 85 -6.58 6.15 -18.62
CA ALA A 85 -7.20 4.84 -18.50
C ALA A 85 -6.54 3.99 -17.40
N TYR A 86 -5.29 4.26 -17.04
CA TYR A 86 -4.55 3.57 -15.99
C TYR A 86 -4.23 4.50 -14.83
N VAL A 87 -4.31 3.96 -13.62
CA VAL A 87 -4.06 4.71 -12.38
C VAL A 87 -2.98 4.01 -11.57
N LEU A 88 -2.02 4.79 -11.09
CA LEU A 88 -1.00 4.36 -10.15
C LEU A 88 -1.10 5.20 -8.87
N PRO A 89 -1.61 4.66 -7.76
CA PRO A 89 -1.47 5.33 -6.46
C PRO A 89 0.00 5.24 -6.02
N LEU A 90 0.50 6.34 -5.48
CA LEU A 90 1.83 6.40 -4.86
C LEU A 90 1.70 7.17 -3.54
N ASP A 91 1.97 6.51 -2.43
CA ASP A 91 1.97 7.18 -1.12
C ASP A 91 3.12 8.20 -1.06
N ALA A 92 2.87 9.34 -0.42
CA ALA A 92 3.79 10.48 -0.43
C ALA A 92 5.12 10.24 0.31
N ASP A 93 5.23 9.16 1.05
CA ASP A 93 6.44 8.72 1.74
C ASP A 93 7.19 7.56 1.05
N ASP A 94 6.64 7.07 -0.08
CA ASP A 94 7.21 6.02 -0.91
C ASP A 94 7.85 6.57 -2.18
N TYR A 95 8.56 5.72 -2.93
CA TYR A 95 9.12 6.12 -4.22
C TYR A 95 9.26 4.94 -5.19
N LEU A 96 9.36 5.27 -6.47
CA LEU A 96 9.41 4.32 -7.59
C LEU A 96 10.83 4.15 -8.13
N ALA A 97 11.13 2.95 -8.62
CA ALA A 97 12.26 2.76 -9.54
C ALA A 97 11.96 3.41 -10.90
N PRO A 98 12.98 3.94 -11.62
CA PRO A 98 12.77 4.64 -12.89
C PRO A 98 12.06 3.83 -13.98
N ALA A 99 12.14 2.51 -13.92
CA ALA A 99 11.55 1.60 -14.90
C ALA A 99 10.13 1.12 -14.55
N PHE A 100 9.52 1.58 -13.45
CA PHE A 100 8.22 1.06 -12.99
C PHE A 100 7.16 1.13 -14.09
N LEU A 101 6.87 2.31 -14.60
CA LEU A 101 5.83 2.48 -15.63
C LEU A 101 6.17 1.77 -16.92
N ALA A 102 7.42 1.81 -17.36
CA ALA A 102 7.88 1.16 -18.60
C ALA A 102 7.72 -0.37 -18.56
N LYS A 103 7.78 -0.97 -17.36
CA LYS A 103 7.61 -2.43 -17.18
C LYS A 103 6.18 -2.84 -16.87
N THR A 104 5.33 -1.95 -16.43
CA THR A 104 3.97 -2.29 -15.96
C THR A 104 2.89 -1.90 -16.96
N ALA A 105 2.93 -0.70 -17.54
CA ALA A 105 1.88 -0.22 -18.44
C ALA A 105 1.68 -1.11 -19.68
N PRO A 106 2.74 -1.57 -20.38
CA PRO A 106 2.56 -2.44 -21.56
C PRO A 106 1.89 -3.79 -21.25
N LEU A 107 1.95 -4.26 -20.00
CA LEU A 107 1.29 -5.51 -19.61
C LEU A 107 -0.23 -5.35 -19.56
N LEU A 108 -0.71 -4.18 -19.13
CA LEU A 108 -2.14 -3.86 -19.22
C LEU A 108 -2.57 -3.69 -20.69
N ASP A 109 -1.77 -3.06 -21.54
CA ASP A 109 -2.08 -2.91 -22.97
C ASP A 109 -2.26 -4.26 -23.66
N ALA A 110 -1.38 -5.21 -23.32
CA ALA A 110 -1.34 -6.52 -23.97
C ALA A 110 -2.49 -7.47 -23.57
N ASP A 111 -3.14 -7.24 -22.43
CA ASP A 111 -4.14 -8.18 -21.90
C ASP A 111 -5.35 -7.42 -21.31
N PRO A 112 -6.47 -7.29 -22.05
CA PRO A 112 -7.67 -6.59 -21.58
C PRO A 112 -8.33 -7.20 -20.33
N ALA A 113 -8.11 -8.49 -20.04
CA ALA A 113 -8.63 -9.15 -18.83
C ALA A 113 -7.79 -8.85 -17.60
N LEU A 114 -6.55 -8.36 -17.78
CA LEU A 114 -5.67 -7.98 -16.71
C LEU A 114 -6.10 -6.63 -16.13
N GLY A 115 -6.50 -6.62 -14.86
CA GLY A 115 -6.94 -5.41 -14.15
C GLY A 115 -5.81 -4.69 -13.41
N VAL A 116 -4.82 -5.45 -12.90
CA VAL A 116 -3.81 -4.94 -11.96
C VAL A 116 -2.43 -5.49 -12.29
N VAL A 117 -1.42 -4.63 -12.29
CA VAL A 117 0.01 -5.03 -12.36
C VAL A 117 0.71 -4.51 -11.12
N TYR A 118 1.39 -5.40 -10.43
CA TYR A 118 2.09 -5.10 -9.19
C TYR A 118 3.52 -5.68 -9.23
N THR A 119 4.34 -5.28 -8.26
CA THR A 119 5.78 -5.62 -8.27
C THR A 119 6.21 -6.09 -6.88
N TRP A 120 7.43 -6.61 -6.77
CA TRP A 120 8.05 -6.75 -5.46
C TRP A 120 8.37 -5.38 -4.87
N ILE A 121 8.40 -5.31 -3.54
CA ILE A 121 8.55 -4.08 -2.76
C ILE A 121 9.88 -4.10 -2.03
N GLY A 122 10.71 -3.08 -2.24
CA GLY A 122 11.88 -2.82 -1.42
C GLY A 122 11.46 -2.12 -0.12
N LEU A 123 11.81 -2.67 1.02
CA LEU A 123 11.56 -2.05 2.32
C LEU A 123 12.70 -1.10 2.65
N VAL A 124 12.38 0.15 3.02
CA VAL A 124 13.36 1.19 3.36
C VAL A 124 12.98 1.91 4.67
N GLY A 125 13.92 2.64 5.26
CA GLY A 125 13.72 3.32 6.54
C GLY A 125 14.04 2.44 7.74
N GLY A 126 13.09 2.24 8.65
CA GLY A 126 13.30 1.45 9.89
C GLY A 126 13.47 -0.06 9.68
N HIS A 127 13.16 -0.56 8.49
CA HIS A 127 13.35 -1.95 8.08
C HIS A 127 13.91 -2.00 6.66
N HIS A 128 14.78 -2.97 6.42
CA HIS A 128 15.35 -3.24 5.10
C HIS A 128 15.03 -4.66 4.67
N GLY A 129 14.82 -4.88 3.37
CA GLY A 129 14.51 -6.19 2.82
C GLY A 129 13.65 -6.10 1.56
N VAL A 130 13.21 -7.25 1.09
CA VAL A 130 12.31 -7.35 -0.06
C VAL A 130 11.04 -8.08 0.38
N TRP A 131 9.91 -7.40 0.22
CA TRP A 131 8.61 -8.07 0.27
C TRP A 131 8.29 -8.59 -1.13
N ARG A 132 8.40 -9.92 -1.29
CA ARG A 132 7.92 -10.60 -2.47
C ARG A 132 6.40 -10.70 -2.36
N THR A 133 5.71 -9.91 -3.17
CA THR A 133 4.25 -9.87 -3.23
C THR A 133 3.68 -11.24 -3.63
N GLY A 134 2.48 -11.54 -3.14
CA GLY A 134 1.81 -12.84 -3.37
C GLY A 134 0.95 -12.87 -4.63
N GLY A 135 0.05 -13.85 -4.70
CA GLY A 135 -0.94 -13.95 -5.76
C GLY A 135 -2.06 -12.91 -5.65
N PHE A 136 -2.82 -12.79 -6.74
CA PHE A 136 -4.00 -11.94 -6.84
C PHE A 136 -5.22 -12.80 -7.19
N SER A 137 -5.73 -13.48 -6.19
CA SER A 137 -7.00 -14.22 -6.26
C SER A 137 -7.82 -13.96 -5.01
N VAL A 138 -9.09 -14.33 -5.02
CA VAL A 138 -9.93 -14.27 -3.82
C VAL A 138 -9.28 -15.05 -2.68
N THR A 139 -8.86 -16.30 -2.93
CA THR A 139 -8.27 -17.16 -1.91
C THR A 139 -6.95 -16.59 -1.36
N ASP A 140 -6.09 -16.02 -2.19
CA ASP A 140 -4.87 -15.33 -1.74
C ASP A 140 -5.19 -14.18 -0.79
N LEU A 141 -6.21 -13.38 -1.14
CA LEU A 141 -6.58 -12.14 -0.45
C LEU A 141 -7.45 -12.35 0.79
N LEU A 142 -8.10 -13.51 0.97
CA LEU A 142 -8.95 -13.77 2.15
C LEU A 142 -8.16 -13.82 3.46
N SER A 143 -6.90 -14.23 3.42
CA SER A 143 -6.09 -14.38 4.62
C SER A 143 -5.13 -13.23 4.89
N ARG A 144 -4.77 -12.43 3.88
CA ARG A 144 -3.81 -11.31 3.98
C ARG A 144 -3.91 -10.37 2.79
N CYS A 145 -3.44 -9.12 2.96
CA CYS A 145 -3.12 -8.27 1.82
C CYS A 145 -1.83 -8.78 1.15
N THR A 146 -1.95 -9.26 -0.08
CA THR A 146 -0.85 -9.90 -0.83
C THR A 146 -0.07 -8.92 -1.70
N ILE A 147 -0.65 -7.77 -2.02
CA ILE A 147 -0.06 -6.74 -2.87
C ILE A 147 -0.15 -5.36 -2.21
N HIS A 148 0.75 -4.48 -2.60
CA HIS A 148 0.82 -3.11 -2.08
C HIS A 148 -0.16 -2.18 -2.80
N VAL A 149 -0.58 -1.09 -2.13
CA VAL A 149 -1.44 -0.06 -2.75
C VAL A 149 -0.82 0.53 -4.00
N THR A 150 0.51 0.71 -4.03
CA THR A 150 1.27 1.20 -5.18
C THR A 150 1.38 0.08 -6.24
N SER A 151 0.26 -0.16 -6.91
CA SER A 151 0.10 -1.10 -8.01
C SER A 151 -0.64 -0.39 -9.15
N LEU A 152 -0.19 -0.60 -10.39
CA LEU A 152 -0.82 0.00 -11.57
C LEU A 152 -2.11 -0.76 -11.89
N TYR A 153 -3.22 -0.07 -12.02
CA TYR A 153 -4.49 -0.70 -12.35
C TYR A 153 -5.29 0.07 -13.39
N ARG A 154 -6.21 -0.62 -14.09
CA ARG A 154 -7.17 0.04 -14.95
C ARG A 154 -8.12 0.91 -14.12
N ARG A 155 -8.39 2.14 -14.54
CA ARG A 155 -9.39 2.99 -13.91
C ARG A 155 -10.74 2.29 -13.78
N LYS A 156 -11.07 1.43 -14.74
CA LYS A 156 -12.28 0.59 -14.75
C LYS A 156 -12.38 -0.31 -13.51
N VAL A 157 -11.26 -0.78 -12.94
CA VAL A 157 -11.26 -1.53 -11.67
C VAL A 157 -11.82 -0.67 -10.55
N TRP A 158 -11.37 0.59 -10.43
CA TRP A 158 -11.85 1.52 -9.42
C TRP A 158 -13.35 1.83 -9.59
N GLU A 159 -13.79 2.03 -10.81
CA GLU A 159 -15.22 2.25 -11.13
C GLU A 159 -16.06 1.04 -10.73
N ASP A 160 -15.65 -0.17 -11.09
CA ASP A 160 -16.40 -1.41 -10.83
C ASP A 160 -16.51 -1.75 -9.34
N VAL A 161 -15.52 -1.39 -8.54
CA VAL A 161 -15.55 -1.64 -7.09
C VAL A 161 -16.20 -0.51 -6.30
N GLY A 162 -16.39 0.68 -6.91
CA GLY A 162 -16.94 1.87 -6.27
C GLY A 162 -15.91 2.66 -5.44
N GLY A 163 -14.64 2.56 -5.81
CA GLY A 163 -13.54 3.30 -5.17
C GLY A 163 -13.00 2.69 -3.88
N TYR A 164 -12.09 3.42 -3.24
CA TYR A 164 -11.56 3.09 -1.91
C TYR A 164 -12.61 3.41 -0.84
N ASP A 165 -12.83 2.47 0.08
CA ASP A 165 -13.85 2.61 1.12
C ASP A 165 -13.34 3.49 2.29
N PRO A 166 -13.97 4.65 2.56
CA PRO A 166 -13.53 5.56 3.63
C PRO A 166 -13.68 5.01 5.04
N ARG A 167 -14.36 3.89 5.24
CA ARG A 167 -14.47 3.24 6.56
C ARG A 167 -13.15 2.64 7.03
N PHE A 168 -12.22 2.39 6.10
CA PHE A 168 -10.87 1.90 6.38
C PHE A 168 -9.86 3.05 6.55
N ILE A 169 -10.18 4.03 7.39
CA ILE A 169 -9.35 5.23 7.60
C ILE A 169 -7.99 4.93 8.25
N GLU A 170 -7.95 3.91 9.10
CA GLU A 170 -6.75 3.57 9.87
C GLU A 170 -5.78 2.68 9.10
N SER A 171 -6.29 1.75 8.29
CA SER A 171 -5.54 0.81 7.43
C SER A 171 -6.50 -0.12 6.68
N CYS A 172 -5.96 -1.01 5.84
CA CYS A 172 -6.67 -2.06 5.08
C CYS A 172 -7.55 -1.53 3.94
N GLU A 173 -7.47 -0.26 3.58
CA GLU A 173 -8.19 0.32 2.45
C GLU A 173 -7.77 -0.29 1.12
N ASP A 174 -6.49 -0.64 0.99
CA ASP A 174 -5.92 -1.34 -0.15
C ASP A 174 -6.35 -2.82 -0.18
N TRP A 175 -6.33 -3.48 0.97
CA TRP A 175 -6.78 -4.87 1.06
C TRP A 175 -8.26 -5.02 0.67
N ASP A 176 -9.12 -4.15 1.19
CA ASP A 176 -10.54 -4.09 0.80
C ASP A 176 -10.71 -3.85 -0.70
N PHE A 177 -9.93 -2.92 -1.26
CA PHE A 177 -9.97 -2.58 -2.68
C PHE A 177 -9.57 -3.77 -3.56
N TRP A 178 -8.46 -4.44 -3.25
CA TRP A 178 -7.99 -5.60 -4.01
C TRP A 178 -8.92 -6.80 -3.89
N LEU A 179 -9.44 -7.06 -2.70
CA LEU A 179 -10.43 -8.12 -2.50
C LEU A 179 -11.73 -7.84 -3.26
N SER A 180 -12.16 -6.58 -3.29
CA SER A 180 -13.31 -6.14 -4.10
C SER A 180 -13.05 -6.32 -5.60
N ALA A 181 -11.85 -6.03 -6.08
CA ALA A 181 -11.46 -6.22 -7.48
C ALA A 181 -11.43 -7.71 -7.87
N ALA A 182 -10.81 -8.56 -7.06
CA ALA A 182 -10.79 -10.02 -7.27
C ALA A 182 -12.21 -10.61 -7.25
N LYS A 183 -13.08 -10.13 -6.36
CA LYS A 183 -14.50 -10.50 -6.32
C LYS A 183 -15.24 -10.18 -7.62
N ARG A 184 -14.85 -9.13 -8.34
CA ARG A 184 -15.41 -8.73 -9.63
C ARG A 184 -14.82 -9.48 -10.81
N GLY A 185 -13.91 -10.44 -10.56
CA GLY A 185 -13.26 -11.25 -11.60
C GLY A 185 -12.03 -10.60 -12.24
N TRP A 186 -11.58 -9.44 -11.75
CA TRP A 186 -10.34 -8.86 -12.22
C TRP A 186 -9.15 -9.74 -11.86
N THR A 187 -8.18 -9.83 -12.78
CA THR A 187 -6.93 -10.57 -12.57
C THR A 187 -5.76 -9.64 -12.31
N GLY A 188 -4.73 -10.16 -11.67
CA GLY A 188 -3.50 -9.42 -11.37
C GLY A 188 -2.25 -10.15 -11.83
N ARG A 189 -1.22 -9.40 -12.25
CA ARG A 189 0.08 -9.94 -12.68
C ARG A 189 1.22 -9.31 -11.90
N CYS A 190 2.11 -10.14 -11.36
CA CYS A 190 3.32 -9.70 -10.69
C CYS A 190 4.48 -9.54 -11.70
N VAL A 191 5.17 -8.40 -11.64
CA VAL A 191 6.52 -8.23 -12.18
C VAL A 191 7.49 -8.56 -11.03
N PRO A 192 8.27 -9.66 -11.13
CA PRO A 192 9.07 -10.16 -10.01
C PRO A 192 10.39 -9.36 -9.85
N GLU A 193 10.26 -8.04 -9.78
CA GLU A 193 11.35 -7.09 -9.61
C GLU A 193 10.98 -6.05 -8.55
N VAL A 194 11.96 -5.53 -7.83
CA VAL A 194 11.77 -4.44 -6.87
C VAL A 194 11.68 -3.12 -7.66
N LEU A 195 10.45 -2.62 -7.84
CA LEU A 195 10.20 -1.38 -8.57
C LEU A 195 9.45 -0.33 -7.72
N VAL A 196 9.04 -0.68 -6.50
CA VAL A 196 8.47 0.22 -5.50
C VAL A 196 9.31 0.11 -4.23
N TYR A 197 9.55 1.24 -3.58
CA TYR A 197 10.25 1.33 -2.29
C TYR A 197 9.29 1.86 -1.24
N TYR A 198 8.89 0.98 -0.33
CA TYR A 198 7.96 1.26 0.75
C TYR A 198 8.70 1.67 2.02
N ARG A 199 8.39 2.86 2.53
CA ARG A 199 9.02 3.40 3.72
C ARG A 199 8.29 2.96 4.98
N ARG A 200 9.04 2.29 5.86
CA ARG A 200 8.57 1.93 7.19
C ARG A 200 9.21 2.85 8.23
N SER A 201 8.39 3.62 8.91
CA SER A 201 8.81 4.49 10.00
C SER A 201 8.15 4.05 11.33
N PRO A 202 8.70 4.43 12.49
CA PRO A 202 8.06 4.18 13.78
C PRO A 202 6.68 4.84 13.93
N THR A 203 6.38 5.83 13.10
CA THR A 203 5.12 6.57 13.09
C THR A 203 4.19 6.17 11.96
N SER A 204 4.51 5.10 11.19
CA SER A 204 3.66 4.66 10.09
C SER A 204 2.29 4.19 10.58
N ARG A 205 1.23 4.48 9.80
CA ARG A 205 -0.15 4.06 10.09
C ARG A 205 -0.26 2.55 10.31
N GLU A 206 0.54 1.75 9.60
CA GLU A 206 0.59 0.30 9.76
C GLU A 206 0.89 -0.12 11.20
N LEU A 207 1.78 0.58 11.91
CA LEU A 207 2.07 0.28 13.31
C LEU A 207 0.90 0.66 14.23
N GLY A 208 0.24 1.79 13.96
CA GLY A 208 -0.99 2.19 14.69
C GLY A 208 -2.12 1.17 14.50
N SER A 209 -2.28 0.63 13.30
CA SER A 209 -3.31 -0.37 13.00
C SER A 209 -3.08 -1.72 13.72
N ARG A 210 -1.85 -2.00 14.17
CA ARG A 210 -1.49 -3.18 14.96
C ARG A 210 -1.79 -3.03 16.47
N ALA A 211 -2.23 -1.84 16.92
CA ALA A 211 -2.61 -1.65 18.31
C ALA A 211 -3.73 -2.61 18.72
N PRO A 212 -3.76 -3.05 19.99
CA PRO A 212 -4.80 -3.94 20.50
C PRO A 212 -6.20 -3.41 20.20
N GLY A 213 -7.05 -4.24 19.63
CA GLY A 213 -8.44 -3.88 19.27
C GLY A 213 -8.60 -3.20 17.91
N VAL A 214 -7.61 -2.45 17.40
CA VAL A 214 -7.68 -1.80 16.08
C VAL A 214 -7.69 -2.83 14.97
N SER A 215 -6.68 -3.70 14.93
CA SER A 215 -6.58 -4.77 13.94
C SER A 215 -7.80 -5.68 13.94
N THR A 216 -8.32 -6.04 15.12
CA THR A 216 -9.53 -6.85 15.25
C THR A 216 -10.76 -6.13 14.68
N ARG A 217 -10.91 -4.82 14.94
CA ARG A 217 -12.02 -4.03 14.39
C ARG A 217 -11.93 -3.94 12.87
N LEU A 218 -10.75 -3.66 12.31
CA LEU A 218 -10.52 -3.60 10.87
C LEU A 218 -10.86 -4.95 10.20
N MET A 219 -10.37 -6.06 10.77
CA MET A 219 -10.72 -7.40 10.27
C MET A 219 -12.21 -7.70 10.32
N ARG A 220 -12.90 -7.35 11.40
CA ARG A 220 -14.36 -7.51 11.48
C ARG A 220 -15.08 -6.71 10.40
N THR A 221 -14.64 -5.48 10.13
CA THR A 221 -15.20 -4.63 9.07
C THR A 221 -14.97 -5.25 7.70
N LEU A 222 -13.74 -5.74 7.43
CA LEU A 222 -13.40 -6.41 6.16
C LEU A 222 -14.22 -7.69 5.95
N VAL A 223 -14.27 -8.56 6.96
CA VAL A 223 -15.05 -9.81 6.92
C VAL A 223 -16.55 -9.53 6.77
N ALA A 224 -17.09 -8.53 7.47
CA ALA A 224 -18.49 -8.15 7.35
C ALA A 224 -18.85 -7.66 5.94
N LYS A 225 -17.97 -6.84 5.33
CA LYS A 225 -18.15 -6.34 3.97
C LYS A 225 -18.08 -7.44 2.91
N HIS A 226 -17.18 -8.41 3.08
CA HIS A 226 -16.94 -9.52 2.15
C HIS A 226 -17.45 -10.86 2.67
N ARG A 227 -18.52 -10.82 3.49
CA ARG A 227 -19.04 -12.01 4.17
C ARG A 227 -19.35 -13.17 3.22
N ASP A 228 -19.89 -12.87 2.08
CA ASP A 228 -20.20 -13.84 1.03
C ASP A 228 -18.95 -14.60 0.54
N LEU A 229 -17.83 -13.89 0.35
CA LEU A 229 -16.56 -14.51 -0.05
C LEU A 229 -16.00 -15.40 1.07
N TYR A 230 -16.03 -14.91 2.33
CA TYR A 230 -15.55 -15.69 3.47
C TYR A 230 -16.39 -16.94 3.72
N VAL A 231 -17.71 -16.86 3.53
CA VAL A 231 -18.60 -18.03 3.67
C VAL A 231 -18.36 -19.04 2.54
N ALA A 232 -18.22 -18.56 1.29
CA ALA A 232 -18.01 -19.43 0.14
C ALA A 232 -16.63 -20.12 0.12
N ASN A 233 -15.61 -19.54 0.80
CA ASN A 233 -14.23 -20.02 0.80
C ASN A 233 -13.69 -20.16 2.24
N LEU A 234 -14.54 -20.61 3.16
CA LEU A 234 -14.22 -20.65 4.59
C LEU A 234 -13.00 -21.53 4.90
N GLU A 235 -12.92 -22.70 4.27
CA GLU A 235 -11.81 -23.65 4.47
C GLU A 235 -10.49 -23.04 4.05
N ASP A 236 -10.41 -22.43 2.85
CA ASP A 236 -9.20 -21.77 2.35
C ASP A 236 -8.79 -20.57 3.22
N ALA A 237 -9.78 -19.75 3.63
CA ALA A 237 -9.53 -18.61 4.50
C ALA A 237 -8.95 -19.05 5.85
N MET A 238 -9.52 -20.09 6.47
CA MET A 238 -9.06 -20.65 7.74
C MET A 238 -7.70 -21.32 7.61
N ALA A 239 -7.49 -22.14 6.57
CA ALA A 239 -6.20 -22.78 6.29
C ALA A 239 -5.09 -21.74 6.12
N GLY A 240 -5.30 -20.72 5.28
CA GLY A 240 -4.34 -19.63 5.06
C GLY A 240 -4.05 -18.82 6.33
N MET A 241 -5.03 -18.57 7.18
CA MET A 241 -4.81 -17.93 8.49
C MET A 241 -3.99 -18.81 9.42
N TYR A 242 -4.28 -20.12 9.46
CA TYR A 242 -3.57 -21.08 10.29
C TYR A 242 -2.10 -21.22 9.88
N GLU A 243 -1.83 -21.36 8.58
CA GLU A 243 -0.47 -21.42 8.05
C GLU A 243 0.37 -20.18 8.45
N ARG A 244 -0.23 -18.99 8.41
CA ARG A 244 0.43 -17.77 8.85
C ARG A 244 0.73 -17.75 10.35
N LEU A 245 -0.18 -18.22 11.17
CA LEU A 245 0.04 -18.35 12.61
C LEU A 245 1.16 -19.35 12.90
N ALA A 246 1.16 -20.51 12.22
CA ALA A 246 2.21 -21.51 12.33
C ALA A 246 3.57 -20.96 11.89
N ALA A 247 3.64 -20.26 10.76
CA ALA A 247 4.87 -19.63 10.28
C ALA A 247 5.40 -18.54 11.24
N ALA A 248 4.51 -17.75 11.83
CA ALA A 248 4.87 -16.76 12.85
C ALA A 248 5.39 -17.42 14.13
N GLY A 249 4.78 -18.52 14.58
CA GLY A 249 5.23 -19.33 15.70
C GLY A 249 6.65 -19.86 15.51
N LEU A 250 6.91 -20.51 14.37
CA LEU A 250 8.25 -20.99 14.02
C LEU A 250 9.31 -19.88 13.97
N THR A 251 8.92 -18.69 13.51
CA THR A 251 9.82 -17.54 13.50
C THR A 251 10.15 -17.08 14.92
N LEU A 252 9.17 -17.02 15.80
CA LEU A 252 9.38 -16.68 17.21
C LEU A 252 10.27 -17.73 17.91
N GLU A 253 10.03 -19.01 17.71
CA GLU A 253 10.86 -20.10 18.24
C GLU A 253 12.33 -19.94 17.80
N ARG A 254 12.58 -19.70 16.50
CA ARG A 254 13.94 -19.45 15.98
C ARG A 254 14.59 -18.22 16.62
N ILE A 255 13.84 -17.15 16.86
CA ILE A 255 14.35 -15.95 17.54
C ILE A 255 14.71 -16.27 18.99
N TYR A 256 13.85 -16.97 19.73
CA TYR A 256 14.11 -17.35 21.12
C TYR A 256 15.25 -18.36 21.25
N ASP A 257 15.41 -19.24 20.28
CA ASP A 257 16.49 -20.22 20.24
C ASP A 257 17.84 -19.65 19.79
N HIS A 258 17.85 -18.45 19.21
CA HIS A 258 19.09 -17.80 18.80
C HIS A 258 20.00 -17.54 20.01
N PRO A 259 21.31 -17.87 19.95
CA PRO A 259 22.23 -17.74 21.09
C PRO A 259 22.22 -16.34 21.73
N ALA A 260 22.21 -15.29 20.93
CA ALA A 260 22.15 -13.91 21.43
C ALA A 260 20.86 -13.60 22.22
N MET A 261 19.71 -14.15 21.81
CA MET A 261 18.46 -13.96 22.54
C MET A 261 18.46 -14.73 23.86
N ARG A 262 19.02 -15.94 23.88
CA ARG A 262 19.19 -16.70 25.14
C ARG A 262 20.07 -15.95 26.14
N VAL A 263 21.15 -15.31 25.69
CA VAL A 263 22.00 -14.44 26.53
C VAL A 263 21.21 -13.23 27.01
N TYR A 264 20.50 -12.54 26.14
CA TYR A 264 19.70 -11.38 26.49
C TYR A 264 18.64 -11.72 27.55
N VAL A 265 17.90 -12.82 27.39
CA VAL A 265 16.88 -13.26 28.35
C VAL A 265 17.51 -13.58 29.72
N ARG A 266 18.68 -14.24 29.72
CA ARG A 266 19.41 -14.51 30.96
C ARG A 266 19.85 -13.22 31.67
N LEU A 267 20.44 -12.28 30.95
CA LEU A 267 20.85 -10.97 31.50
C LEU A 267 19.65 -10.18 32.04
N ARG A 268 18.56 -10.12 31.28
CA ARG A 268 17.33 -9.45 31.73
C ARG A 268 16.78 -10.07 33.03
N ASN A 269 16.76 -11.39 33.13
CA ASN A 269 16.30 -12.09 34.32
C ASN A 269 17.21 -11.89 35.53
N LEU A 270 18.52 -11.73 35.33
CA LEU A 270 19.49 -11.40 36.37
C LEU A 270 19.33 -9.93 36.83
N LEU A 271 19.15 -9.00 35.91
CA LEU A 271 19.00 -7.57 36.19
C LEU A 271 17.60 -7.21 36.76
N GLY A 272 16.58 -8.00 36.42
CA GLY A 272 15.21 -7.82 36.90
C GLY A 272 14.95 -8.39 38.31
N ARG A 273 15.87 -9.13 38.88
CA ARG A 273 15.82 -9.57 40.28
C ARG A 273 16.40 -8.47 41.17
N ARG A 274 15.65 -7.39 41.43
CA ARG A 274 15.88 -6.58 42.63
C ARG A 274 15.44 -7.42 43.82
N PRO A 275 16.31 -7.60 44.86
CA PRO A 275 15.84 -8.18 46.10
C PRO A 275 14.75 -7.25 46.64
N ALA A 276 13.59 -7.83 46.98
CA ALA A 276 12.60 -7.15 47.80
C ALA A 276 13.30 -6.83 49.11
N ALA A 277 13.36 -5.53 49.45
CA ALA A 277 13.75 -5.06 50.75
C ALA A 277 12.61 -5.23 51.74
#